data_b748df13ee59b67eb4ef7cb6b103e8fa
#
_entry.id   b748df13ee59b67eb4ef7cb6b103e8fa
#
_cell.length_a   1.000
_cell.length_b   1.000
_cell.length_c   1.000
_cell.angle_alpha   90.00
_cell.angle_beta   90.00
_cell.angle_gamma   90.00
#
_symmetry.space_group_name_H-M   'P 1'
#
loop_
_entity.id
_entity.type
_entity.pdbx_description
1 polymer ?
#
loop_
_entity_poly.entity_id
_entity_poly.type
_entity_poly.pdbx_seq_one_letter_code
_entity_poly.pdbx_strand_id
1 'polypeptide(L)'
;AVKAFCDKYNLWLIEDNCDALGSTYTIDGVERKTGTIGHIGTSSFYPPHHMTMGEGGAVYTNDPVLSKLVNSFRDWGRDCWCVGGVDDTCKYRFSKQFGELPVGYDHKYVYSHFGYNLKVTDMQAAIGCAQLEKLDGIIEARRKNFAYLKQGLEGTKGLILPEPQPNSNPS
;
A
#
# COMPACT_ATOMS: atom_id res chain seq x y z
N ALA A 1 -8.88 6.99 17.56
CA ALA A 1 -10.35 6.90 17.50
C ALA A 1 -10.80 5.84 16.49
N VAL A 2 -10.42 5.94 15.18
CA VAL A 2 -10.89 5.02 14.10
C VAL A 2 -10.49 3.56 14.37
N LYS A 3 -9.22 3.29 14.71
CA LYS A 3 -8.77 1.93 15.06
C LYS A 3 -9.61 1.32 16.19
N ALA A 4 -9.81 2.05 17.29
CA ALA A 4 -10.61 1.58 18.42
C ALA A 4 -12.10 1.34 18.04
N PHE A 5 -12.64 2.13 17.12
CA PHE A 5 -13.98 1.90 16.58
C PHE A 5 -14.03 0.61 15.77
N CYS A 6 -13.07 0.38 14.88
CA CYS A 6 -12.98 -0.84 14.09
C CYS A 6 -12.84 -2.08 14.99
N ASP A 7 -11.99 -2.02 16.01
CA ASP A 7 -11.81 -3.12 16.95
C ASP A 7 -13.09 -3.43 17.73
N LYS A 8 -13.79 -2.38 18.22
CA LYS A 8 -15.04 -2.53 18.95
C LYS A 8 -16.14 -3.23 18.15
N TYR A 9 -16.20 -2.96 16.84
CA TYR A 9 -17.27 -3.49 15.98
C TYR A 9 -16.79 -4.61 15.05
N ASN A 10 -15.57 -5.13 15.25
CA ASN A 10 -14.95 -6.18 14.44
C ASN A 10 -14.96 -5.84 12.95
N LEU A 11 -14.52 -4.63 12.61
CA LEU A 11 -14.45 -4.12 11.24
C LEU A 11 -13.03 -4.19 10.68
N TRP A 12 -12.92 -4.41 9.39
CA TRP A 12 -11.66 -4.24 8.68
C TRP A 12 -11.29 -2.75 8.64
N LEU A 13 -10.02 -2.45 8.92
CA LEU A 13 -9.46 -1.12 8.76
C LEU A 13 -8.51 -1.13 7.56
N ILE A 14 -8.85 -0.37 6.54
CA ILE A 14 -8.02 -0.11 5.38
C ILE A 14 -7.55 1.34 5.48
N GLU A 15 -6.25 1.56 5.41
CA GLU A 15 -5.65 2.90 5.47
C GLU A 15 -5.29 3.33 4.04
N ASP A 16 -5.96 4.35 3.54
CA ASP A 16 -5.52 5.04 2.34
C ASP A 16 -4.38 6.00 2.69
N ASN A 17 -3.17 5.62 2.32
CA ASN A 17 -1.94 6.33 2.62
C ASN A 17 -1.32 6.96 1.35
N CYS A 18 -2.14 7.23 0.32
CA CYS A 18 -1.65 7.74 -0.96
C CYS A 18 -0.92 9.09 -0.81
N ASP A 19 -1.40 10.00 0.02
CA ASP A 19 -0.81 11.31 0.30
C ASP A 19 -0.05 11.38 1.65
N ALA A 20 0.23 10.25 2.27
CA ALA A 20 0.80 10.21 3.62
C ALA A 20 2.02 9.28 3.75
N LEU A 21 2.67 8.93 2.63
CA LEU A 21 3.86 8.07 2.64
C LEU A 21 4.97 8.70 3.49
N GLY A 22 5.42 7.99 4.54
CA GLY A 22 6.42 8.48 5.48
C GLY A 22 5.87 9.24 6.69
N SER A 23 4.57 9.54 6.71
CA SER A 23 3.91 10.08 7.90
C SER A 23 3.90 9.06 9.03
N THR A 24 3.87 9.56 10.27
CA THR A 24 3.77 8.72 11.46
C THR A 24 2.62 9.15 12.36
N TYR A 25 2.13 8.22 13.15
CA TYR A 25 1.12 8.43 14.16
C TYR A 25 1.44 7.66 15.43
N THR A 26 1.33 8.31 16.59
CA THR A 26 1.60 7.69 17.88
C THR A 26 0.32 7.12 18.48
N ILE A 27 0.31 5.79 18.73
CA ILE A 27 -0.77 5.06 19.37
C ILE A 27 -0.20 4.35 20.60
N ASP A 28 -0.82 4.55 21.75
CA ASP A 28 -0.42 3.95 23.03
C ASP A 28 1.08 4.16 23.34
N GLY A 29 1.58 5.34 23.02
CA GLY A 29 2.99 5.73 23.22
C GLY A 29 3.96 5.13 22.19
N VAL A 30 3.48 4.39 21.20
CA VAL A 30 4.31 3.80 20.13
C VAL A 30 4.11 4.54 18.81
N GLU A 31 5.18 5.10 18.27
CA GLU A 31 5.16 5.70 16.95
C GLU A 31 5.10 4.61 15.87
N ARG A 32 4.17 4.75 14.94
CA ARG A 32 3.96 3.85 13.80
C ARG A 32 3.84 4.63 12.50
N LYS A 33 4.32 4.07 11.41
CA LYS A 33 4.07 4.63 10.09
C LYS A 33 2.59 4.48 9.73
N THR A 34 1.99 5.54 9.19
CA THR A 34 0.64 5.47 8.64
C THR A 34 0.58 4.44 7.50
N GLY A 35 -0.56 3.80 7.30
CA GLY A 35 -0.71 2.67 6.40
C GLY A 35 -0.32 1.31 7.02
N THR A 36 0.26 1.29 8.24
CA THR A 36 0.67 0.05 8.93
C THR A 36 -0.07 -0.21 10.25
N ILE A 37 -1.10 0.56 10.53
CA ILE A 37 -1.90 0.50 11.77
C ILE A 37 -3.10 -0.41 11.59
N GLY A 38 -3.71 -0.39 10.41
CA GLY A 38 -4.86 -1.21 10.03
C GLY A 38 -4.47 -2.61 9.53
N HIS A 39 -5.42 -3.26 8.89
CA HIS A 39 -5.25 -4.60 8.31
C HIS A 39 -4.59 -4.55 6.93
N ILE A 40 -4.91 -3.52 6.16
CA ILE A 40 -4.37 -3.26 4.83
C ILE A 40 -4.01 -1.77 4.75
N GLY A 41 -2.86 -1.47 4.17
CA GLY A 41 -2.48 -0.13 3.76
C GLY A 41 -2.35 -0.03 2.24
N THR A 42 -2.60 1.16 1.71
CA THR A 42 -2.39 1.48 0.30
C THR A 42 -1.46 2.67 0.16
N SER A 43 -0.66 2.70 -0.88
CA SER A 43 0.13 3.87 -1.28
C SER A 43 0.05 4.05 -2.77
N SER A 44 0.05 5.29 -3.21
CA SER A 44 0.11 5.65 -4.62
C SER A 44 1.47 6.21 -4.97
N PHE A 45 1.96 5.83 -6.15
CA PHE A 45 3.19 6.35 -6.73
C PHE A 45 2.89 7.12 -8.03
N TYR A 46 1.72 7.74 -8.06
CA TYR A 46 1.32 8.71 -9.07
C TYR A 46 2.25 9.95 -8.99
N PRO A 47 2.56 10.64 -10.10
CA PRO A 47 3.58 11.70 -10.15
C PRO A 47 3.54 12.78 -9.07
N PRO A 48 2.39 13.31 -8.62
CA PRO A 48 2.36 14.38 -7.62
C PRO A 48 2.57 13.92 -6.17
N HIS A 49 2.62 12.61 -5.90
CA HIS A 49 2.85 12.10 -4.55
C HIS A 49 4.32 12.19 -4.12
N HIS A 50 4.67 11.64 -2.96
CA HIS A 50 6.01 11.74 -2.37
C HIS A 50 7.11 11.09 -3.22
N MET A 51 6.76 10.03 -3.95
CA MET A 51 7.62 9.39 -4.94
C MET A 51 6.77 8.95 -6.12
N THR A 52 7.39 8.76 -7.29
CA THR A 52 6.66 8.35 -8.49
C THR A 52 7.25 7.10 -9.13
N MET A 53 6.37 6.34 -9.79
CA MET A 53 6.73 5.26 -10.71
C MET A 53 6.26 5.59 -12.15
N GLY A 54 5.90 6.87 -12.43
CA GLY A 54 5.11 7.26 -13.59
C GLY A 54 3.63 7.01 -13.31
N GLU A 55 3.25 5.76 -13.25
CA GLU A 55 2.02 5.24 -12.66
C GLU A 55 2.36 4.01 -11.83
N GLY A 56 1.71 3.85 -10.69
CA GLY A 56 1.93 2.71 -9.80
C GLY A 56 1.40 2.95 -8.40
N GLY A 57 1.53 1.93 -7.58
CA GLY A 57 1.11 1.95 -6.18
C GLY A 57 1.47 0.65 -5.48
N ALA A 58 1.15 0.58 -4.21
CA ALA A 58 1.32 -0.62 -3.42
C ALA A 58 0.10 -0.85 -2.53
N VAL A 59 -0.25 -2.12 -2.36
CA VAL A 59 -1.15 -2.62 -1.32
C VAL A 59 -0.34 -3.54 -0.43
N TYR A 60 -0.35 -3.32 0.87
CA TYR A 60 0.46 -4.06 1.81
C TYR A 60 -0.31 -4.46 3.06
N THR A 61 0.06 -5.61 3.60
CA THR A 61 -0.55 -6.20 4.81
C THR A 61 0.44 -7.14 5.48
N ASN A 62 0.30 -7.32 6.79
CA ASN A 62 1.02 -8.35 7.55
C ASN A 62 0.24 -9.67 7.65
N ASP A 63 -1.01 -9.70 7.19
CA ASP A 63 -1.83 -10.92 7.20
C ASP A 63 -1.51 -11.78 5.95
N PRO A 64 -1.04 -13.03 6.14
CA PRO A 64 -0.66 -13.89 5.02
C PRO A 64 -1.84 -14.31 4.15
N VAL A 65 -3.07 -14.35 4.68
CA VAL A 65 -4.27 -14.66 3.90
C VAL A 65 -4.64 -13.47 3.03
N LEU A 66 -4.68 -12.27 3.60
CA LEU A 66 -4.92 -11.03 2.85
C LEU A 66 -3.85 -10.82 1.78
N SER A 67 -2.58 -11.11 2.08
CA SER A 67 -1.49 -11.03 1.10
C SER A 67 -1.73 -11.93 -0.12
N LYS A 68 -2.18 -13.17 0.08
CA LYS A 68 -2.55 -14.07 -1.02
C LYS A 68 -3.72 -13.54 -1.83
N LEU A 69 -4.76 -13.04 -1.17
CA LEU A 69 -5.93 -12.46 -1.83
C LEU A 69 -5.57 -11.23 -2.67
N VAL A 70 -4.79 -10.31 -2.11
CA VAL A 70 -4.31 -9.11 -2.83
C VAL A 70 -3.52 -9.51 -4.09
N ASN A 71 -2.60 -10.46 -3.97
CA ASN A 71 -1.85 -10.96 -5.12
C ASN A 71 -2.74 -11.61 -6.17
N SER A 72 -3.74 -12.38 -5.74
CA SER A 72 -4.70 -13.00 -6.66
C SER A 72 -5.54 -11.95 -7.39
N PHE A 73 -6.11 -10.98 -6.67
CA PHE A 73 -6.87 -9.89 -7.28
C PHE A 73 -6.05 -9.04 -8.26
N ARG A 74 -4.78 -8.79 -7.95
CA ARG A 74 -3.85 -8.10 -8.85
C ARG A 74 -3.60 -8.87 -10.14
N ASP A 75 -3.67 -10.21 -10.10
CA ASP A 75 -3.34 -11.12 -11.18
C ASP A 75 -4.57 -11.92 -11.67
N TRP A 76 -5.60 -11.21 -12.11
CA TRP A 76 -6.86 -11.70 -12.70
C TRP A 76 -7.72 -12.61 -11.83
N GLY A 77 -7.45 -12.76 -10.54
CA GLY A 77 -8.17 -13.68 -9.66
C GLY A 77 -7.66 -15.12 -9.73
N ARG A 78 -6.42 -15.32 -10.15
CA ARG A 78 -5.79 -16.65 -10.24
C ARG A 78 -5.66 -17.31 -8.86
N ASP A 79 -5.86 -18.62 -8.84
CA ASP A 79 -5.55 -19.49 -7.69
C ASP A 79 -4.06 -19.91 -7.72
N CYS A 80 -3.18 -18.94 -7.93
CA CYS A 80 -1.74 -19.16 -7.96
C CYS A 80 -1.04 -18.04 -7.16
N TRP A 81 -0.23 -18.42 -6.19
CA TRP A 81 0.56 -17.50 -5.36
C TRP A 81 2.07 -17.69 -5.53
N CYS A 82 2.49 -18.33 -6.62
CA CYS A 82 3.91 -18.46 -6.94
C CYS A 82 4.55 -17.09 -7.15
N VAL A 83 5.77 -16.94 -6.69
CA VAL A 83 6.55 -15.72 -6.90
C VAL A 83 6.76 -15.51 -8.40
N GLY A 84 6.56 -14.28 -8.87
CA GLY A 84 6.76 -13.93 -10.28
C GLY A 84 8.18 -14.29 -10.74
N GLY A 85 8.28 -14.90 -11.92
CA GLY A 85 9.56 -15.33 -12.49
C GLY A 85 10.11 -16.67 -11.96
N VAL A 86 9.49 -17.25 -10.92
CA VAL A 86 9.90 -18.56 -10.38
C VAL A 86 8.74 -19.53 -10.47
N ASP A 87 8.89 -20.56 -11.29
CA ASP A 87 7.87 -21.57 -11.47
C ASP A 87 7.80 -22.55 -10.31
N ASP A 88 6.59 -23.05 -10.04
CA ASP A 88 6.28 -24.14 -9.10
C ASP A 88 6.79 -23.95 -7.68
N THR A 89 6.90 -22.70 -7.21
CA THR A 89 7.23 -22.42 -5.80
C THR A 89 6.18 -22.93 -4.81
N CYS A 90 4.95 -23.14 -5.25
CA CYS A 90 3.87 -23.76 -4.47
C CYS A 90 4.03 -25.30 -4.37
N LYS A 91 4.77 -25.95 -5.26
CA LYS A 91 4.91 -27.41 -5.41
C LYS A 91 3.58 -28.16 -5.70
N TYR A 92 2.59 -27.43 -6.21
CA TYR A 92 1.24 -27.99 -6.49
C TYR A 92 0.77 -27.71 -7.92
N ARG A 93 1.65 -27.27 -8.81
CA ARG A 93 1.27 -26.78 -10.13
C ARG A 93 0.35 -27.73 -10.90
N PHE A 94 0.62 -29.02 -10.83
CA PHE A 94 -0.12 -30.05 -11.57
C PHE A 94 -0.77 -31.11 -10.68
N SER A 95 -0.61 -31.03 -9.34
CA SER A 95 -1.07 -32.07 -8.42
C SER A 95 -2.34 -31.73 -7.67
N LYS A 96 -2.75 -30.45 -7.67
CA LYS A 96 -3.98 -30.02 -6.99
C LYS A 96 -5.20 -30.24 -7.90
N GLN A 97 -6.24 -30.87 -7.36
CA GLN A 97 -7.51 -31.04 -8.06
C GLN A 97 -8.42 -29.84 -7.87
N PHE A 98 -9.06 -29.39 -8.95
CA PHE A 98 -9.97 -28.24 -8.98
C PHE A 98 -11.33 -28.66 -9.54
N GLY A 99 -12.28 -29.01 -8.65
CA GLY A 99 -13.61 -29.44 -9.04
C GLY A 99 -13.57 -30.57 -10.08
N GLU A 100 -14.25 -30.37 -11.21
CA GLU A 100 -14.34 -31.36 -12.30
C GLU A 100 -13.26 -31.17 -13.39
N LEU A 101 -12.28 -30.29 -13.21
CA LEU A 101 -11.21 -30.12 -14.17
C LEU A 101 -10.35 -31.40 -14.28
N PRO A 102 -9.75 -31.67 -15.45
CA PRO A 102 -8.91 -32.84 -15.64
C PRO A 102 -7.76 -32.91 -14.61
N VAL A 103 -7.43 -34.12 -14.17
CA VAL A 103 -6.26 -34.35 -13.31
C VAL A 103 -5.01 -33.83 -14.01
N GLY A 104 -4.16 -33.11 -13.28
CA GLY A 104 -2.96 -32.48 -13.83
C GLY A 104 -3.19 -31.15 -14.54
N TYR A 105 -4.38 -30.57 -14.41
CA TYR A 105 -4.64 -29.24 -14.94
C TYR A 105 -3.72 -28.21 -14.28
N ASP A 106 -3.11 -27.33 -15.08
CA ASP A 106 -2.20 -26.30 -14.58
C ASP A 106 -2.95 -25.24 -13.77
N HIS A 107 -2.74 -25.19 -12.47
CA HIS A 107 -3.45 -24.27 -11.60
C HIS A 107 -3.15 -22.78 -11.86
N LYS A 108 -2.11 -22.45 -12.60
CA LYS A 108 -1.88 -21.07 -13.08
C LYS A 108 -3.05 -20.52 -13.90
N TYR A 109 -3.83 -21.39 -14.50
CA TYR A 109 -4.98 -21.03 -15.34
C TYR A 109 -6.32 -21.31 -14.68
N VAL A 110 -6.33 -21.55 -13.37
CA VAL A 110 -7.53 -21.62 -12.56
C VAL A 110 -7.78 -20.25 -11.92
N TYR A 111 -8.99 -19.76 -12.07
CA TYR A 111 -9.42 -18.46 -11.54
C TYR A 111 -10.47 -18.69 -10.47
N SER A 112 -10.14 -18.37 -9.23
CA SER A 112 -11.04 -18.56 -8.08
C SER A 112 -12.08 -17.46 -7.95
N HIS A 113 -11.82 -16.30 -8.53
CA HIS A 113 -12.71 -15.14 -8.55
C HIS A 113 -12.33 -14.18 -9.69
N PHE A 114 -13.13 -13.15 -9.90
CA PHE A 114 -12.78 -12.08 -10.82
C PHE A 114 -11.71 -11.19 -10.18
N GLY A 115 -10.66 -10.88 -10.92
CA GLY A 115 -9.60 -9.98 -10.53
C GLY A 115 -9.25 -8.99 -11.63
N TYR A 116 -8.14 -8.30 -11.46
CA TYR A 116 -7.69 -7.22 -12.33
C TYR A 116 -6.31 -7.51 -12.89
N ASN A 117 -5.91 -6.84 -13.94
CA ASN A 117 -4.52 -6.80 -14.38
C ASN A 117 -3.87 -5.52 -13.85
N LEU A 118 -3.33 -5.59 -12.64
CA LEU A 118 -2.75 -4.45 -11.93
C LEU A 118 -1.24 -4.62 -11.67
N LYS A 119 -0.58 -5.49 -12.42
CA LYS A 119 0.88 -5.65 -12.32
C LYS A 119 1.60 -4.45 -12.91
N VAL A 120 2.58 -3.95 -12.19
CA VAL A 120 3.53 -2.97 -12.70
C VAL A 120 4.58 -3.65 -13.58
N THR A 121 5.19 -2.90 -14.48
CA THR A 121 6.32 -3.36 -15.28
C THR A 121 7.63 -3.19 -14.50
N ASP A 122 8.67 -3.93 -14.89
CA ASP A 122 10.00 -3.80 -14.29
C ASP A 122 10.59 -2.40 -14.50
N MET A 123 10.25 -1.72 -15.60
CA MET A 123 10.65 -0.34 -15.84
C MET A 123 10.04 0.62 -14.82
N GLN A 124 8.75 0.47 -14.50
CA GLN A 124 8.08 1.25 -13.46
C GLN A 124 8.66 0.93 -12.08
N ALA A 125 8.90 -0.33 -11.79
CA ALA A 125 9.51 -0.77 -10.54
C ALA A 125 10.93 -0.19 -10.35
N ALA A 126 11.74 -0.16 -11.40
CA ALA A 126 13.09 0.43 -11.37
C ALA A 126 13.06 1.94 -11.05
N ILE A 127 12.10 2.68 -11.63
CA ILE A 127 11.88 4.10 -11.27
C ILE A 127 11.52 4.20 -9.80
N GLY A 128 10.60 3.36 -9.30
CA GLY A 128 10.19 3.31 -7.91
C GLY A 128 11.36 3.07 -6.95
N CYS A 129 12.24 2.13 -7.26
CA CYS A 129 13.44 1.85 -6.47
C CYS A 129 14.36 3.08 -6.39
N ALA A 130 14.63 3.73 -7.51
CA ALA A 130 15.47 4.93 -7.56
C ALA A 130 14.85 6.14 -6.82
N GLN A 131 13.52 6.22 -6.79
CA GLN A 131 12.80 7.24 -6.02
C GLN A 131 12.79 6.93 -4.52
N LEU A 132 12.67 5.66 -4.15
CA LEU A 132 12.66 5.21 -2.75
C LEU A 132 13.97 5.59 -2.04
N GLU A 133 15.11 5.51 -2.73
CA GLU A 133 16.41 5.93 -2.20
C GLU A 133 16.46 7.43 -1.82
N LYS A 134 15.59 8.24 -2.40
CA LYS A 134 15.51 9.70 -2.17
C LYS A 134 14.39 10.08 -1.20
N LEU A 135 13.55 9.14 -0.79
CA LEU A 135 12.29 9.42 -0.09
C LEU A 135 12.49 10.21 1.19
N ASP A 136 13.48 9.85 2.02
CA ASP A 136 13.73 10.55 3.29
C ASP A 136 14.05 12.03 3.07
N GLY A 137 14.90 12.34 2.09
CA GLY A 137 15.21 13.71 1.73
C GLY A 137 14.02 14.49 1.15
N ILE A 138 13.14 13.81 0.42
CA ILE A 138 11.89 14.40 -0.10
C ILE A 138 10.95 14.74 1.07
N ILE A 139 10.77 13.84 2.03
CA ILE A 139 9.93 14.07 3.21
C ILE A 139 10.47 15.24 4.03
N GLU A 140 11.77 15.30 4.27
CA GLU A 140 12.40 16.41 5.00
C GLU A 140 12.19 17.74 4.28
N ALA A 141 12.40 17.79 2.97
CA ALA A 141 12.18 18.98 2.17
C ALA A 141 10.72 19.45 2.21
N ARG A 142 9.75 18.53 2.12
CA ARG A 142 8.31 18.84 2.22
C ARG A 142 7.96 19.45 3.57
N ARG A 143 8.42 18.85 4.68
CA ARG A 143 8.22 19.38 6.03
C ARG A 143 8.82 20.77 6.21
N LYS A 144 10.04 20.97 5.72
CA LYS A 144 10.70 22.28 5.75
C LYS A 144 9.94 23.33 4.94
N ASN A 145 9.50 22.99 3.74
CA ASN A 145 8.72 23.86 2.88
C ASN A 145 7.37 24.23 3.50
N PHE A 146 6.68 23.24 4.08
CA PHE A 146 5.42 23.47 4.81
C PHE A 146 5.61 24.44 5.99
N ALA A 147 6.63 24.23 6.82
CA ALA A 147 6.92 25.08 7.95
C ALA A 147 7.24 26.53 7.51
N TYR A 148 8.03 26.68 6.44
CA TYR A 148 8.34 27.98 5.85
C TYR A 148 7.10 28.71 5.34
N LEU A 149 6.26 28.04 4.56
CA LEU A 149 5.01 28.62 4.05
C LEU A 149 4.04 28.96 5.17
N LYS A 150 3.87 28.05 6.15
CA LYS A 150 3.01 28.29 7.30
C LYS A 150 3.44 29.53 8.08
N GLN A 151 4.73 29.68 8.38
CA GLN A 151 5.28 30.85 9.06
C GLN A 151 5.04 32.14 8.27
N GLY A 152 5.22 32.12 6.95
CA GLY A 152 5.03 33.27 6.09
C GLY A 152 3.56 33.71 5.92
N LEU A 153 2.62 32.77 6.12
CA LEU A 153 1.19 33.00 5.96
C LEU A 153 0.45 33.20 7.28
N GLU A 154 1.12 33.01 8.41
CA GLU A 154 0.54 33.18 9.74
C GLU A 154 0.00 34.61 9.94
N GLY A 155 -1.20 34.74 10.51
CA GLY A 155 -1.87 36.01 10.71
C GLY A 155 -2.52 36.63 9.46
N THR A 156 -2.44 36.02 8.29
CA THR A 156 -3.10 36.50 7.08
C THR A 156 -4.63 36.45 7.24
N LYS A 157 -5.29 37.60 7.11
CA LYS A 157 -6.73 37.69 7.27
C LYS A 157 -7.50 36.86 6.23
N GLY A 158 -8.42 36.04 6.71
CA GLY A 158 -9.27 35.21 5.85
C GLY A 158 -8.62 33.88 5.41
N LEU A 159 -7.42 33.57 5.88
CA LEU A 159 -6.73 32.31 5.62
C LEU A 159 -6.78 31.41 6.86
N ILE A 160 -7.21 30.16 6.67
CA ILE A 160 -7.17 29.11 7.69
C ILE A 160 -6.03 28.18 7.32
N LEU A 161 -5.00 28.13 8.17
CA LEU A 161 -3.86 27.24 7.97
C LEU A 161 -4.15 25.85 8.56
N PRO A 162 -3.76 24.76 7.87
CA PRO A 162 -3.93 23.41 8.40
C PRO A 162 -3.03 23.17 9.61
N GLU A 163 -3.57 22.45 10.59
CA GLU A 163 -2.82 21.97 11.75
C GLU A 163 -2.82 20.44 11.75
N PRO A 164 -1.69 19.82 12.04
CA PRO A 164 -1.61 18.38 12.15
C PRO A 164 -2.48 17.93 13.34
N GLN A 165 -3.09 16.76 13.21
CA GLN A 165 -3.81 16.14 14.32
C GLN A 165 -2.85 15.82 15.47
N PRO A 166 -3.30 15.88 16.73
CA PRO A 166 -2.48 15.44 17.86
C PRO A 166 -1.90 14.03 17.62
N ASN A 167 -0.68 13.82 18.03
CA ASN A 167 0.08 12.56 17.84
C ASN A 167 0.40 12.18 16.38
N SER A 168 0.14 13.05 15.40
CA SER A 168 0.53 12.84 14.01
C SER A 168 1.77 13.66 13.65
N ASN A 169 2.59 13.11 12.75
CA ASN A 169 3.73 13.78 12.15
C ASN A 169 3.65 13.58 10.63
N PRO A 170 2.94 14.47 9.91
CA PRO A 170 2.77 14.39 8.46
C PRO A 170 4.10 14.51 7.70
N SER A 171 4.13 13.92 6.50
CA SER A 171 5.27 13.95 5.57
C SER A 171 5.12 14.99 4.46
#